data_aff9a2d2a8b5d8a085d638ef4dfb0b5d
#
_entry.id   aff9a2d2a8b5d8a085d638ef4dfb0b5d
#
_cell.length_a   1.000
_cell.length_b   1.000
_cell.length_c   1.000
_cell.angle_alpha   90.00
_cell.angle_beta   90.00
_cell.angle_gamma   90.00
#
_symmetry.space_group_name_H-M   'P 1'
#
loop_
_entity.id
_entity.type
_entity.pdbx_description
1 polymer ?
#
loop_
_entity_poly.entity_id
_entity_poly.type
_entity_poly.pdbx_seq_one_letter_code
_entity_poly.pdbx_strand_id
1 'polypeptide(L)'
;ELMIDLQGPELRVGQLPYPIQLREGKDVLLGDGGIPVPDTVLDMAHPGRKISLDDSAMLLEVRRASHSVLLCRVLRGGTLLSRKSLAVLGVDTPAPTLTREDLANLDLAGEIGVTCVMQPFVRGRKDVENLRQALDQRGLNIPIMAKIESRQGVERLDEILSAADQLCIARGDLGNTMPLWKLPGVQKRIARRCREAGKPFCLVTQLLWSMQENPVPTRAEVADIYNGVLDGAAALMLTGETAIGKHPVEAMTYLAKTARCAMRDMEEMQTQEET
;
A
#
# COMPACT_ATOMS: atom_id res chain seq x y z
N GLU A 1 0.33 17.02 12.83
CA GLU A 1 -0.83 16.24 12.36
C GLU A 1 -0.76 14.81 12.88
N LEU A 2 -1.92 14.25 13.24
CA LEU A 2 -2.08 12.85 13.59
C LEU A 2 -2.96 12.19 12.53
N MET A 3 -2.40 11.24 11.80
CA MET A 3 -3.11 10.52 10.75
C MET A 3 -3.44 9.10 11.22
N ILE A 4 -4.68 8.66 10.98
CA ILE A 4 -5.05 7.25 11.14
C ILE A 4 -5.02 6.58 9.76
N ASP A 5 -4.25 5.50 9.62
CA ASP A 5 -4.31 4.61 8.45
C ASP A 5 -5.27 3.47 8.78
N LEU A 6 -6.43 3.46 8.12
CA LEU A 6 -7.43 2.41 8.31
C LEU A 6 -6.93 1.09 7.76
N GLN A 7 -7.36 -0.01 8.34
CA GLN A 7 -6.93 -1.35 7.92
C GLN A 7 -7.57 -1.77 6.60
N GLY A 8 -8.87 -1.44 6.42
CA GLY A 8 -9.65 -1.88 5.28
C GLY A 8 -9.75 -3.41 5.17
N PRO A 9 -10.12 -3.92 4.00
CA PRO A 9 -10.30 -5.36 3.76
C PRO A 9 -8.97 -6.06 3.42
N GLU A 10 -7.91 -5.77 4.14
CA GLU A 10 -6.62 -6.39 3.92
C GLU A 10 -6.70 -7.91 4.13
N LEU A 11 -6.13 -8.66 3.20
CA LEU A 11 -6.04 -10.11 3.30
C LEU A 11 -4.75 -10.51 3.98
N ARG A 12 -4.85 -11.34 5.01
CA ARG A 12 -3.71 -11.84 5.78
C ARG A 12 -3.81 -13.35 5.98
N VAL A 13 -2.66 -13.99 6.08
CA VAL A 13 -2.54 -15.36 6.57
C VAL A 13 -3.04 -15.43 8.02
N GLY A 14 -3.77 -16.47 8.36
CA GLY A 14 -4.25 -16.69 9.73
C GLY A 14 -3.12 -16.96 10.72
N GLN A 15 -3.50 -17.30 11.95
CA GLN A 15 -2.54 -17.68 12.98
C GLN A 15 -1.91 -19.02 12.66
N LEU A 16 -0.59 -19.09 12.66
CA LEU A 16 0.18 -20.32 12.48
C LEU A 16 0.72 -20.80 13.85
N PRO A 17 0.72 -22.10 14.14
CA PRO A 17 1.27 -22.64 15.38
C PRO A 17 2.81 -22.48 15.46
N TYR A 18 3.47 -22.41 14.31
CA TYR A 18 4.92 -22.19 14.14
C TYR A 18 5.22 -21.63 12.75
N PRO A 19 6.39 -21.02 12.54
CA PRO A 19 6.82 -20.58 11.21
C PRO A 19 6.85 -21.73 10.20
N ILE A 20 6.32 -21.51 8.99
CA ILE A 20 6.29 -22.53 7.94
C ILE A 20 7.37 -22.24 6.89
N GLN A 21 8.25 -23.21 6.65
CA GLN A 21 9.23 -23.09 5.58
C GLN A 21 8.63 -23.50 4.24
N LEU A 22 8.32 -22.53 3.39
CA LEU A 22 7.89 -22.77 2.00
C LEU A 22 9.12 -23.02 1.13
N ARG A 23 9.17 -24.20 0.49
CA ARG A 23 10.29 -24.61 -0.38
C ARG A 23 9.87 -24.55 -1.84
N GLU A 24 10.65 -23.88 -2.66
CA GLU A 24 10.42 -23.77 -4.10
C GLU A 24 10.22 -25.15 -4.75
N GLY A 25 9.28 -25.23 -5.67
CA GLY A 25 8.91 -26.47 -6.35
C GLY A 25 8.11 -27.48 -5.53
N LYS A 26 7.78 -27.19 -4.26
CA LYS A 26 6.91 -28.03 -3.42
C LYS A 26 5.47 -27.55 -3.47
N ASP A 27 4.56 -28.47 -3.19
CA ASP A 27 3.14 -28.14 -3.07
C ASP A 27 2.80 -27.80 -1.62
N VAL A 28 1.84 -26.88 -1.44
CA VAL A 28 1.32 -26.44 -0.15
C VAL A 28 -0.20 -26.27 -0.25
N LEU A 29 -0.90 -26.54 0.85
CA LEU A 29 -2.34 -26.31 0.96
C LEU A 29 -2.60 -24.97 1.64
N LEU A 30 -3.56 -24.21 1.12
CA LEU A 30 -4.17 -23.05 1.78
C LEU A 30 -5.63 -23.37 2.08
N GLY A 31 -6.14 -22.97 3.24
CA GLY A 31 -7.48 -23.30 3.72
C GLY A 31 -7.49 -24.51 4.65
N ASP A 32 -8.55 -25.30 4.59
CA ASP A 32 -8.76 -26.43 5.51
C ASP A 32 -7.61 -27.44 5.46
N GLY A 33 -7.06 -27.75 6.64
CA GLY A 33 -5.93 -28.67 6.78
C GLY A 33 -4.59 -28.13 6.29
N GLY A 34 -4.51 -26.89 5.86
CA GLY A 34 -3.30 -26.21 5.38
C GLY A 34 -3.02 -24.89 6.11
N ILE A 35 -2.39 -23.97 5.40
CA ILE A 35 -2.16 -22.60 5.87
C ILE A 35 -3.51 -21.88 5.94
N PRO A 36 -3.92 -21.35 7.11
CA PRO A 36 -5.20 -20.67 7.24
C PRO A 36 -5.22 -19.39 6.41
N VAL A 37 -6.24 -19.22 5.58
CA VAL A 37 -6.48 -18.02 4.78
C VAL A 37 -7.96 -17.63 4.86
N PRO A 38 -8.34 -16.36 4.66
CA PRO A 38 -9.74 -15.95 4.59
C PRO A 38 -10.50 -16.67 3.45
N ASP A 39 -11.80 -16.93 3.63
CA ASP A 39 -12.66 -17.53 2.60
C ASP A 39 -12.66 -16.73 1.31
N THR A 40 -12.57 -15.38 1.41
CA THR A 40 -12.44 -14.49 0.25
C THR A 40 -11.28 -14.88 -0.67
N VAL A 41 -10.17 -15.40 -0.12
CA VAL A 41 -9.02 -15.87 -0.91
C VAL A 41 -9.38 -17.15 -1.67
N LEU A 42 -10.12 -18.04 -1.03
CA LEU A 42 -10.58 -19.31 -1.64
C LEU A 42 -11.51 -19.03 -2.82
N ASP A 43 -12.40 -18.03 -2.67
CA ASP A 43 -13.35 -17.61 -3.71
C ASP A 43 -12.69 -16.92 -4.90
N MET A 44 -11.62 -16.13 -4.64
CA MET A 44 -10.92 -15.34 -5.66
C MET A 44 -9.87 -16.13 -6.43
N ALA A 45 -9.29 -17.17 -5.82
CA ALA A 45 -8.10 -17.84 -6.34
C ALA A 45 -8.49 -19.11 -7.14
N HIS A 46 -8.33 -19.02 -8.46
CA HIS A 46 -8.59 -20.13 -9.39
C HIS A 46 -7.27 -20.71 -9.94
N PRO A 47 -7.30 -21.93 -10.51
CA PRO A 47 -6.12 -22.56 -11.12
C PRO A 47 -5.40 -21.61 -12.12
N GLY A 48 -4.07 -21.54 -12.02
CA GLY A 48 -3.22 -20.62 -12.77
C GLY A 48 -3.06 -19.23 -12.14
N ARG A 49 -3.87 -18.84 -11.15
CA ARG A 49 -3.67 -17.59 -10.41
C ARG A 49 -2.45 -17.69 -9.50
N LYS A 50 -1.81 -16.57 -9.30
CA LYS A 50 -0.68 -16.44 -8.37
C LYS A 50 -1.12 -15.77 -7.07
N ILE A 51 -0.59 -16.25 -5.96
CA ILE A 51 -0.80 -15.70 -4.63
C ILE A 51 0.55 -15.20 -4.12
N SER A 52 0.60 -13.93 -3.80
CA SER A 52 1.73 -13.27 -3.15
C SER A 52 1.56 -13.35 -1.64
N LEU A 53 2.64 -13.62 -0.91
CA LEU A 53 2.68 -13.62 0.55
C LEU A 53 3.85 -12.75 1.02
N ASP A 54 3.65 -12.08 2.18
CA ASP A 54 4.67 -11.25 2.85
C ASP A 54 5.27 -10.22 1.89
N ASP A 55 4.44 -9.29 1.43
CA ASP A 55 4.81 -8.19 0.52
C ASP A 55 5.61 -8.64 -0.71
N SER A 56 5.15 -9.73 -1.32
CA SER A 56 5.79 -10.39 -2.46
C SER A 56 7.13 -11.09 -2.16
N ALA A 57 7.49 -11.28 -0.92
CA ALA A 57 8.67 -12.08 -0.57
C ALA A 57 8.53 -13.53 -1.02
N MET A 58 7.32 -14.10 -0.93
CA MET A 58 7.00 -15.45 -1.36
C MET A 58 5.90 -15.46 -2.42
N LEU A 59 5.93 -16.44 -3.33
CA LEU A 59 4.99 -16.54 -4.45
C LEU A 59 4.52 -17.97 -4.64
N LEU A 60 3.20 -18.12 -4.73
CA LEU A 60 2.54 -19.40 -4.98
C LEU A 60 1.78 -19.34 -6.33
N GLU A 61 1.55 -20.50 -6.95
CA GLU A 61 0.65 -20.68 -8.08
C GLU A 61 -0.43 -21.69 -7.72
N VAL A 62 -1.70 -21.33 -7.89
CA VAL A 62 -2.82 -22.21 -7.65
C VAL A 62 -2.86 -23.29 -8.72
N ARG A 63 -2.77 -24.58 -8.31
CA ARG A 63 -2.83 -25.74 -9.21
C ARG A 63 -4.22 -26.37 -9.22
N ARG A 64 -4.88 -26.40 -8.08
CA ARG A 64 -6.27 -26.87 -7.93
C ARG A 64 -6.97 -26.00 -6.89
N ALA A 65 -8.26 -25.77 -7.08
CA ALA A 65 -9.11 -25.04 -6.16
C ALA A 65 -10.39 -25.85 -5.86
N SER A 66 -10.82 -25.81 -4.61
CA SER A 66 -12.12 -26.28 -4.14
C SER A 66 -12.72 -25.20 -3.23
N HIS A 67 -13.94 -25.42 -2.73
CA HIS A 67 -14.60 -24.44 -1.85
C HIS A 67 -13.82 -24.11 -0.57
N SER A 68 -13.07 -25.07 -0.03
CA SER A 68 -12.40 -24.89 1.26
C SER A 68 -10.86 -25.01 1.19
N VAL A 69 -10.29 -25.39 0.04
CA VAL A 69 -8.86 -25.67 -0.09
C VAL A 69 -8.32 -25.30 -1.45
N LEU A 70 -7.15 -24.65 -1.45
CA LEU A 70 -6.32 -24.44 -2.63
C LEU A 70 -5.06 -25.32 -2.54
N LEU A 71 -4.78 -26.11 -3.55
CA LEU A 71 -3.47 -26.74 -3.74
C LEU A 71 -2.60 -25.80 -4.56
N CYS A 72 -1.52 -25.31 -3.97
CA CYS A 72 -0.61 -24.36 -4.58
C CYS A 72 0.79 -24.93 -4.75
N ARG A 73 1.46 -24.57 -5.86
CA ARG A 73 2.88 -24.77 -6.09
C ARG A 73 3.66 -23.57 -5.61
N VAL A 74 4.69 -23.77 -4.78
CA VAL A 74 5.61 -22.70 -4.38
C VAL A 74 6.52 -22.34 -5.56
N LEU A 75 6.40 -21.11 -6.08
CA LEU A 75 7.25 -20.56 -7.14
C LEU A 75 8.46 -19.81 -6.57
N ARG A 76 8.30 -19.16 -5.41
CA ARG A 76 9.36 -18.54 -4.63
C ARG A 76 9.10 -18.82 -3.16
N GLY A 77 10.06 -19.45 -2.52
CA GLY A 77 9.99 -19.90 -1.14
C GLY A 77 10.45 -18.85 -0.14
N GLY A 78 10.31 -19.19 1.15
CA GLY A 78 10.70 -18.38 2.29
C GLY A 78 10.11 -18.90 3.59
N THR A 79 10.37 -18.21 4.69
CA THR A 79 9.78 -18.52 6.00
C THR A 79 8.51 -17.71 6.20
N LEU A 80 7.35 -18.37 6.15
CA LEU A 80 6.06 -17.75 6.37
C LEU A 80 5.74 -17.67 7.86
N LEU A 81 5.44 -16.46 8.33
CA LEU A 81 4.99 -16.17 9.69
C LEU A 81 3.48 -15.92 9.73
N SER A 82 2.90 -15.97 10.95
CA SER A 82 1.50 -15.61 11.19
C SER A 82 1.19 -14.19 10.74
N ARG A 83 -0.04 -13.98 10.27
CA ARG A 83 -0.62 -12.67 9.92
C ARG A 83 0.13 -11.88 8.84
N LYS A 84 0.98 -12.56 8.05
CA LYS A 84 1.64 -11.92 6.91
C LYS A 84 0.64 -11.56 5.82
N SER A 85 0.90 -10.46 5.11
CA SER A 85 0.09 -9.98 4.00
C SER A 85 -0.11 -11.05 2.93
N LEU A 86 -1.28 -11.05 2.30
CA LEU A 86 -1.66 -11.97 1.23
C LEU A 86 -2.39 -11.21 0.13
N ALA A 87 -2.03 -11.46 -1.11
CA ALA A 87 -2.74 -10.91 -2.27
C ALA A 87 -2.91 -11.97 -3.36
N VAL A 88 -4.11 -12.03 -3.96
CA VAL A 88 -4.35 -12.79 -5.21
C VAL A 88 -4.02 -11.86 -6.38
N LEU A 89 -2.91 -12.14 -7.07
CA LEU A 89 -2.36 -11.21 -8.06
C LEU A 89 -3.33 -10.96 -9.22
N GLY A 90 -3.52 -9.68 -9.53
CA GLY A 90 -4.40 -9.22 -10.63
C GLY A 90 -5.89 -9.35 -10.34
N VAL A 91 -6.28 -9.50 -9.07
CA VAL A 91 -7.69 -9.53 -8.63
C VAL A 91 -7.87 -8.53 -7.49
N ASP A 92 -8.81 -7.61 -7.64
CA ASP A 92 -9.19 -6.69 -6.58
C ASP A 92 -10.19 -7.37 -5.63
N THR A 93 -10.03 -7.16 -4.32
CA THR A 93 -10.98 -7.72 -3.34
C THR A 93 -12.37 -7.10 -3.51
N PRO A 94 -13.45 -7.92 -3.50
CA PRO A 94 -14.82 -7.40 -3.58
C PRO A 94 -15.34 -6.80 -2.27
N ALA A 95 -14.62 -7.00 -1.15
CA ALA A 95 -15.05 -6.56 0.17
C ALA A 95 -15.21 -5.03 0.26
N PRO A 96 -16.11 -4.52 1.13
CA PRO A 96 -16.21 -3.09 1.43
C PRO A 96 -14.87 -2.52 1.92
N THR A 97 -14.56 -1.28 1.53
CA THR A 97 -13.30 -0.61 1.95
C THR A 97 -13.31 -0.15 3.40
N LEU A 98 -14.47 -0.13 4.07
CA LEU A 98 -14.60 0.11 5.50
C LEU A 98 -15.06 -1.16 6.21
N THR A 99 -14.25 -1.61 7.15
CA THR A 99 -14.55 -2.74 8.03
C THR A 99 -15.27 -2.27 9.31
N ARG A 100 -15.79 -3.22 10.09
CA ARG A 100 -16.34 -2.90 11.42
C ARG A 100 -15.27 -2.36 12.36
N GLU A 101 -14.04 -2.84 12.24
CA GLU A 101 -12.91 -2.39 13.04
C GLU A 101 -12.51 -0.96 12.66
N ASP A 102 -12.51 -0.62 11.37
CA ASP A 102 -12.27 0.74 10.91
C ASP A 102 -13.31 1.71 11.49
N LEU A 103 -14.59 1.33 11.49
CA LEU A 103 -15.67 2.16 12.07
C LEU A 103 -15.49 2.35 13.58
N ALA A 104 -15.10 1.31 14.31
CA ALA A 104 -14.80 1.39 15.74
C ALA A 104 -13.59 2.29 16.04
N ASN A 105 -12.55 2.24 15.19
CA ASN A 105 -11.40 3.13 15.28
C ASN A 105 -11.79 4.60 15.02
N LEU A 106 -12.70 4.85 14.08
CA LEU A 106 -13.22 6.19 13.81
C LEU A 106 -14.05 6.75 14.98
N ASP A 107 -14.71 5.89 15.78
CA ASP A 107 -15.44 6.33 16.98
C ASP A 107 -14.50 7.00 18.01
N LEU A 108 -13.22 6.60 18.04
CA LEU A 108 -12.19 7.16 18.93
C LEU A 108 -11.44 8.33 18.31
N ALA A 109 -11.51 8.49 16.99
CA ALA A 109 -10.65 9.43 16.24
C ALA A 109 -10.75 10.88 16.71
N GLY A 110 -11.96 11.32 17.08
CA GLY A 110 -12.18 12.68 17.61
C GLY A 110 -11.55 12.89 18.98
N GLU A 111 -11.67 11.91 19.86
CA GLU A 111 -11.14 11.98 21.24
C GLU A 111 -9.59 12.02 21.22
N ILE A 112 -8.96 11.21 20.38
CA ILE A 112 -7.50 11.16 20.30
C ILE A 112 -6.89 12.24 19.39
N GLY A 113 -7.71 13.10 18.77
CA GLY A 113 -7.25 14.26 17.99
C GLY A 113 -6.72 13.90 16.60
N VAL A 114 -7.31 12.91 15.94
CA VAL A 114 -6.98 12.59 14.53
C VAL A 114 -7.33 13.76 13.64
N THR A 115 -6.39 14.15 12.77
CA THR A 115 -6.51 15.30 11.86
C THR A 115 -6.58 14.90 10.38
N CYS A 116 -6.39 13.63 10.05
CA CYS A 116 -6.51 13.10 8.69
C CYS A 116 -6.78 11.60 8.74
N VAL A 117 -7.59 11.09 7.80
CA VAL A 117 -7.84 9.64 7.66
C VAL A 117 -7.30 9.16 6.33
N MET A 118 -6.46 8.13 6.37
CA MET A 118 -6.00 7.42 5.19
C MET A 118 -6.90 6.20 4.94
N GLN A 119 -7.50 6.14 3.75
CA GLN A 119 -8.41 5.07 3.34
C GLN A 119 -7.73 4.10 2.38
N PRO A 120 -7.53 2.83 2.76
CA PRO A 120 -6.91 1.83 1.90
C PRO A 120 -7.89 1.30 0.83
N PHE A 121 -7.35 0.68 -0.19
CA PHE A 121 -8.03 -0.08 -1.24
C PHE A 121 -9.15 0.69 -1.95
N VAL A 122 -9.04 2.01 -2.11
CA VAL A 122 -10.04 2.83 -2.80
C VAL A 122 -10.11 2.45 -4.28
N ARG A 123 -11.32 2.13 -4.77
CA ARG A 123 -11.60 1.66 -6.13
C ARG A 123 -12.39 2.65 -6.97
N GLY A 124 -12.95 3.70 -6.34
CA GLY A 124 -13.73 4.72 -7.02
C GLY A 124 -14.35 5.71 -6.03
N ARG A 125 -15.11 6.67 -6.57
CA ARG A 125 -15.80 7.73 -5.81
C ARG A 125 -16.59 7.19 -4.61
N LYS A 126 -17.36 6.11 -4.82
CA LYS A 126 -18.28 5.59 -3.81
C LYS A 126 -17.58 5.15 -2.52
N ASP A 127 -16.37 4.60 -2.62
CA ASP A 127 -15.61 4.20 -1.44
C ASP A 127 -15.24 5.43 -0.58
N VAL A 128 -14.84 6.53 -1.21
CA VAL A 128 -14.52 7.81 -0.52
C VAL A 128 -15.78 8.43 0.10
N GLU A 129 -16.90 8.44 -0.64
CA GLU A 129 -18.19 8.96 -0.15
C GLU A 129 -18.68 8.17 1.08
N ASN A 130 -18.49 6.85 1.10
CA ASN A 130 -18.84 6.01 2.24
C ASN A 130 -18.04 6.40 3.50
N LEU A 131 -16.72 6.65 3.35
CA LEU A 131 -15.91 7.14 4.47
C LEU A 131 -16.32 8.55 4.88
N ARG A 132 -16.58 9.46 3.93
CA ARG A 132 -17.06 10.82 4.24
C ARG A 132 -18.35 10.77 5.08
N GLN A 133 -19.31 9.95 4.65
CA GLN A 133 -20.55 9.74 5.40
C GLN A 133 -20.30 9.19 6.82
N ALA A 134 -19.35 8.26 6.97
CA ALA A 134 -18.99 7.71 8.28
C ALA A 134 -18.33 8.75 9.19
N LEU A 135 -17.54 9.66 8.65
CA LEU A 135 -16.94 10.80 9.35
C LEU A 135 -18.00 11.84 9.75
N ASP A 136 -18.90 12.20 8.83
CA ASP A 136 -19.97 13.17 9.06
C ASP A 136 -20.90 12.71 10.20
N GLN A 137 -21.26 11.42 10.24
CA GLN A 137 -22.06 10.81 11.32
C GLN A 137 -21.40 10.94 12.71
N ARG A 138 -20.07 11.13 12.75
CA ARG A 138 -19.27 11.31 13.96
C ARG A 138 -18.91 12.77 14.23
N GLY A 139 -19.36 13.70 13.40
CA GLY A 139 -19.01 15.11 13.51
C GLY A 139 -17.54 15.40 13.18
N LEU A 140 -16.88 14.52 12.46
CA LEU A 140 -15.46 14.63 12.10
C LEU A 140 -15.28 15.26 10.71
N ASN A 141 -14.98 16.57 10.69
CA ASN A 141 -14.67 17.28 9.45
C ASN A 141 -13.15 17.30 9.22
N ILE A 142 -12.60 16.14 8.87
CA ILE A 142 -11.16 15.94 8.61
C ILE A 142 -10.92 15.44 7.19
N PRO A 143 -9.75 15.75 6.59
CA PRO A 143 -9.41 15.32 5.24
C PRO A 143 -9.32 13.79 5.11
N ILE A 144 -9.69 13.32 3.92
CA ILE A 144 -9.54 11.94 3.49
C ILE A 144 -8.37 11.85 2.49
N MET A 145 -7.37 11.03 2.81
CA MET A 145 -6.30 10.63 1.90
C MET A 145 -6.63 9.25 1.32
N ALA A 146 -7.00 9.20 0.04
CA ALA A 146 -7.35 7.95 -0.64
C ALA A 146 -6.09 7.22 -1.12
N LYS A 147 -5.89 5.96 -0.72
CA LYS A 147 -4.77 5.13 -1.16
C LYS A 147 -5.09 4.49 -2.51
N ILE A 148 -4.22 4.72 -3.48
CA ILE A 148 -4.29 4.08 -4.81
C ILE A 148 -3.41 2.84 -4.78
N GLU A 149 -4.06 1.68 -4.60
CA GLU A 149 -3.43 0.38 -4.33
C GLU A 149 -3.95 -0.72 -5.26
N SER A 150 -4.97 -0.42 -6.07
CA SER A 150 -5.66 -1.39 -6.91
C SER A 150 -5.65 -0.97 -8.38
N ARG A 151 -5.86 -1.94 -9.26
CA ARG A 151 -6.03 -1.66 -10.69
C ARG A 151 -7.27 -0.78 -10.93
N GLN A 152 -8.39 -1.06 -10.26
CA GLN A 152 -9.61 -0.26 -10.39
C GLN A 152 -9.38 1.17 -9.91
N GLY A 153 -8.63 1.37 -8.80
CA GLY A 153 -8.26 2.70 -8.31
C GLY A 153 -7.50 3.51 -9.36
N VAL A 154 -6.58 2.86 -10.09
CA VAL A 154 -5.84 3.50 -11.20
C VAL A 154 -6.76 3.81 -12.41
N GLU A 155 -7.66 2.90 -12.75
CA GLU A 155 -8.60 3.05 -13.89
C GLU A 155 -9.63 4.15 -13.61
N ARG A 156 -10.07 4.32 -12.35
CA ARG A 156 -11.06 5.31 -11.92
C ARG A 156 -10.45 6.48 -11.15
N LEU A 157 -9.21 6.80 -11.44
CA LEU A 157 -8.44 7.83 -10.72
C LEU A 157 -9.16 9.18 -10.68
N ASP A 158 -9.79 9.60 -11.78
CA ASP A 158 -10.47 10.90 -11.88
C ASP A 158 -11.72 10.97 -10.99
N GLU A 159 -12.43 9.85 -10.84
CA GLU A 159 -13.56 9.75 -9.90
C GLU A 159 -13.07 9.92 -8.45
N ILE A 160 -11.95 9.28 -8.10
CA ILE A 160 -11.36 9.36 -6.76
C ILE A 160 -10.84 10.78 -6.49
N LEU A 161 -10.11 11.37 -7.44
CA LEU A 161 -9.60 12.74 -7.34
C LEU A 161 -10.71 13.77 -7.08
N SER A 162 -11.91 13.54 -7.64
CA SER A 162 -13.04 14.45 -7.44
C SER A 162 -13.71 14.33 -6.06
N ALA A 163 -13.47 13.26 -5.33
CA ALA A 163 -14.09 12.96 -4.02
C ALA A 163 -13.13 13.06 -2.84
N ALA A 164 -11.87 12.68 -3.03
CA ALA A 164 -10.85 12.69 -1.98
C ALA A 164 -10.22 14.08 -1.84
N ASP A 165 -9.72 14.39 -0.64
CA ASP A 165 -8.98 15.64 -0.38
C ASP A 165 -7.52 15.51 -0.80
N GLN A 166 -6.95 14.33 -0.59
CA GLN A 166 -5.56 13.98 -0.89
C GLN A 166 -5.48 12.55 -1.43
N LEU A 167 -4.40 12.21 -2.11
CA LEU A 167 -4.12 10.85 -2.55
C LEU A 167 -2.85 10.30 -1.91
N CYS A 168 -2.78 8.97 -1.83
CA CYS A 168 -1.56 8.26 -1.48
C CYS A 168 -1.24 7.24 -2.58
N ILE A 169 -0.07 7.33 -3.17
CA ILE A 169 0.43 6.34 -4.13
C ILE A 169 1.14 5.24 -3.32
N ALA A 170 0.40 4.18 -3.00
CA ALA A 170 0.88 3.09 -2.15
C ALA A 170 1.48 1.97 -3.02
N ARG A 171 2.78 2.06 -3.26
CA ARG A 171 3.49 1.24 -4.25
C ARG A 171 3.57 -0.24 -3.89
N GLY A 172 3.46 -0.58 -2.62
CA GLY A 172 3.48 -1.97 -2.15
C GLY A 172 2.36 -2.79 -2.79
N ASP A 173 1.11 -2.49 -2.43
CA ASP A 173 -0.05 -3.21 -2.95
C ASP A 173 -0.30 -2.92 -4.42
N LEU A 174 -0.10 -1.68 -4.87
CA LEU A 174 -0.19 -1.34 -6.28
C LEU A 174 0.76 -2.19 -7.14
N GLY A 175 1.98 -2.46 -6.66
CA GLY A 175 2.96 -3.33 -7.30
C GLY A 175 2.52 -4.79 -7.43
N ASN A 176 1.58 -5.25 -6.59
CA ASN A 176 0.98 -6.59 -6.69
C ASN A 176 -0.08 -6.69 -7.81
N THR A 177 -0.57 -5.55 -8.31
CA THR A 177 -1.65 -5.53 -9.32
C THR A 177 -1.15 -5.53 -10.76
N MET A 178 0.15 -5.32 -10.97
CA MET A 178 0.76 -5.20 -12.29
C MET A 178 2.23 -5.68 -12.31
N PRO A 179 2.83 -5.93 -13.49
CA PRO A 179 4.27 -6.15 -13.59
C PRO A 179 5.07 -4.95 -13.07
N LEU A 180 6.07 -5.19 -12.21
CA LEU A 180 6.82 -4.13 -11.51
C LEU A 180 7.43 -3.07 -12.45
N TRP A 181 7.86 -3.46 -13.67
CA TRP A 181 8.40 -2.50 -14.65
C TRP A 181 7.37 -1.49 -15.18
N LYS A 182 6.07 -1.67 -14.92
CA LYS A 182 5.00 -0.71 -15.26
C LYS A 182 4.72 0.27 -14.12
N LEU A 183 5.07 -0.09 -12.89
CA LEU A 183 4.77 0.70 -11.70
C LEU A 183 5.30 2.15 -11.78
N PRO A 184 6.55 2.42 -12.21
CA PRO A 184 7.05 3.80 -12.30
C PRO A 184 6.22 4.67 -13.26
N GLY A 185 5.80 4.12 -14.40
CA GLY A 185 4.95 4.84 -15.36
C GLY A 185 3.55 5.13 -14.81
N VAL A 186 2.99 4.21 -14.01
CA VAL A 186 1.71 4.42 -13.31
C VAL A 186 1.84 5.49 -12.24
N GLN A 187 2.90 5.45 -11.41
CA GLN A 187 3.21 6.49 -10.43
C GLN A 187 3.27 7.89 -11.08
N LYS A 188 4.05 8.04 -12.14
CA LYS A 188 4.18 9.31 -12.88
C LYS A 188 2.83 9.80 -13.42
N ARG A 189 1.98 8.90 -13.92
CA ARG A 189 0.64 9.24 -14.37
C ARG A 189 -0.25 9.73 -13.24
N ILE A 190 -0.26 9.04 -12.09
CA ILE A 190 -1.04 9.45 -10.92
C ILE A 190 -0.56 10.81 -10.42
N ALA A 191 0.76 10.99 -10.23
CA ALA A 191 1.36 12.25 -9.80
C ALA A 191 0.98 13.42 -10.72
N ARG A 192 1.05 13.23 -12.04
CA ARG A 192 0.62 14.24 -13.02
C ARG A 192 -0.86 14.58 -12.85
N ARG A 193 -1.75 13.59 -12.72
CA ARG A 193 -3.19 13.83 -12.54
C ARG A 193 -3.51 14.55 -11.24
N CYS A 194 -2.78 14.24 -10.15
CA CYS A 194 -2.89 14.97 -8.89
C CYS A 194 -2.55 16.45 -9.07
N ARG A 195 -1.44 16.76 -9.72
CA ARG A 195 -1.02 18.16 -10.00
C ARG A 195 -2.03 18.89 -10.88
N GLU A 196 -2.51 18.28 -11.97
CA GLU A 196 -3.52 18.85 -12.86
C GLU A 196 -4.84 19.15 -12.13
N ALA A 197 -5.20 18.33 -11.14
CA ALA A 197 -6.39 18.50 -10.30
C ALA A 197 -6.17 19.42 -9.09
N GLY A 198 -4.96 19.93 -8.85
CA GLY A 198 -4.60 20.69 -7.66
C GLY A 198 -4.72 19.92 -6.36
N LYS A 199 -4.59 18.57 -6.42
CA LYS A 199 -4.71 17.69 -5.24
C LYS A 199 -3.33 17.26 -4.75
N PRO A 200 -3.01 17.45 -3.46
CA PRO A 200 -1.76 16.96 -2.90
C PRO A 200 -1.72 15.42 -2.90
N PHE A 201 -0.54 14.85 -3.05
CA PHE A 201 -0.36 13.42 -2.92
C PHE A 201 0.85 13.06 -2.06
N CYS A 202 0.74 11.92 -1.39
CA CYS A 202 1.80 11.25 -0.65
C CYS A 202 2.37 10.10 -1.48
N LEU A 203 3.68 9.89 -1.41
CA LEU A 203 4.36 8.71 -1.94
C LEU A 203 4.83 7.84 -0.79
N VAL A 204 4.51 6.56 -0.82
CA VAL A 204 4.79 5.62 0.26
C VAL A 204 5.27 4.26 -0.25
N THR A 205 5.86 3.51 0.63
CA THR A 205 6.34 2.13 0.49
C THR A 205 7.71 2.04 -0.18
N GLN A 206 8.63 1.38 0.49
CA GLN A 206 9.97 1.06 0.01
C GLN A 206 10.79 2.27 -0.46
N LEU A 207 10.67 3.41 0.25
CA LEU A 207 11.50 4.59 -0.05
C LEU A 207 12.94 4.41 0.44
N LEU A 208 13.11 3.77 1.60
CA LEU A 208 14.42 3.47 2.22
C LEU A 208 14.43 2.05 2.81
N TRP A 209 13.85 1.09 2.08
CA TRP A 209 13.64 -0.27 2.54
C TRP A 209 14.90 -0.94 3.08
N SER A 210 16.06 -0.72 2.43
CA SER A 210 17.34 -1.27 2.86
C SER A 210 17.75 -0.80 4.24
N MET A 211 17.26 0.36 4.69
CA MET A 211 17.58 0.93 6.00
C MET A 211 16.80 0.30 7.16
N GLN A 212 15.93 -0.66 6.90
CA GLN A 212 15.45 -1.53 7.99
C GLN A 212 16.59 -2.30 8.64
N GLU A 213 17.61 -2.67 7.88
CA GLU A 213 18.76 -3.43 8.33
C GLU A 213 20.06 -2.63 8.28
N ASN A 214 20.24 -1.72 7.33
CA ASN A 214 21.48 -1.01 7.07
C ASN A 214 21.38 0.46 7.52
N PRO A 215 22.46 1.05 8.08
CA PRO A 215 22.45 2.45 8.52
C PRO A 215 22.51 3.47 7.37
N VAL A 216 22.74 3.02 6.13
CA VAL A 216 22.90 3.86 4.93
C VAL A 216 22.03 3.32 3.80
N PRO A 217 21.29 4.17 3.07
CA PRO A 217 20.46 3.74 1.96
C PRO A 217 21.29 3.41 0.71
N THR A 218 20.65 2.74 -0.23
CA THR A 218 21.18 2.58 -1.57
C THR A 218 21.07 3.88 -2.38
N ARG A 219 21.89 4.03 -3.43
CA ARG A 219 21.79 5.16 -4.36
C ARG A 219 20.44 5.20 -5.10
N ALA A 220 19.86 4.03 -5.37
CA ALA A 220 18.55 3.92 -6.01
C ALA A 220 17.42 4.47 -5.13
N GLU A 221 17.45 4.20 -3.82
CA GLU A 221 16.47 4.71 -2.85
C GLU A 221 16.58 6.24 -2.71
N VAL A 222 17.80 6.78 -2.64
CA VAL A 222 18.01 8.24 -2.62
C VAL A 222 17.48 8.88 -3.90
N ALA A 223 17.76 8.29 -5.07
CA ALA A 223 17.23 8.77 -6.35
C ALA A 223 15.71 8.67 -6.43
N ASP A 224 15.10 7.65 -5.84
CA ASP A 224 13.64 7.48 -5.80
C ASP A 224 12.95 8.58 -4.98
N ILE A 225 13.49 8.91 -3.80
CA ILE A 225 13.02 10.03 -2.97
C ILE A 225 13.13 11.34 -3.74
N TYR A 226 14.28 11.60 -4.34
CA TYR A 226 14.53 12.81 -5.12
C TYR A 226 13.51 12.94 -6.27
N ASN A 227 13.31 11.86 -7.05
CA ASN A 227 12.33 11.84 -8.13
C ASN A 227 10.88 12.00 -7.62
N GLY A 228 10.53 11.46 -6.45
CA GLY A 228 9.23 11.66 -5.83
C GLY A 228 8.92 13.13 -5.58
N VAL A 229 9.91 13.90 -5.11
CA VAL A 229 9.80 15.35 -4.93
C VAL A 229 9.65 16.06 -6.27
N LEU A 230 10.46 15.72 -7.28
CA LEU A 230 10.35 16.28 -8.64
C LEU A 230 8.98 15.96 -9.27
N ASP A 231 8.35 14.84 -8.93
CA ASP A 231 6.99 14.52 -9.34
C ASP A 231 5.93 15.40 -8.69
N GLY A 232 6.30 16.19 -7.68
CA GLY A 232 5.41 17.07 -6.94
C GLY A 232 4.74 16.43 -5.74
N ALA A 233 5.34 15.38 -5.14
CA ALA A 233 4.82 14.79 -3.91
C ALA A 233 4.78 15.83 -2.78
N ALA A 234 3.61 16.03 -2.19
CA ALA A 234 3.41 16.92 -1.04
C ALA A 234 3.90 16.28 0.26
N ALA A 235 3.96 14.95 0.30
CA ALA A 235 4.47 14.18 1.42
C ALA A 235 5.19 12.90 0.95
N LEU A 236 6.16 12.47 1.74
CA LEU A 236 6.87 11.20 1.61
C LEU A 236 6.72 10.44 2.93
N MET A 237 6.35 9.16 2.87
CA MET A 237 6.05 8.38 4.07
C MET A 237 6.95 7.15 4.17
N LEU A 238 7.62 7.00 5.30
CA LEU A 238 8.29 5.76 5.70
C LEU A 238 7.29 4.87 6.45
N THR A 239 7.49 3.57 6.38
CA THR A 239 6.65 2.55 7.03
C THR A 239 7.50 1.62 7.88
N GLY A 240 7.86 0.47 7.38
CA GLY A 240 8.71 -0.51 8.06
C GLY A 240 10.05 0.04 8.48
N GLU A 241 10.60 0.99 7.73
CA GLU A 241 11.88 1.65 8.00
C GLU A 241 11.90 2.35 9.37
N THR A 242 10.77 2.91 9.78
CA THR A 242 10.64 3.58 11.09
C THR A 242 9.89 2.75 12.13
N ALA A 243 8.99 1.86 11.70
CA ALA A 243 8.14 1.09 12.62
C ALA A 243 8.88 -0.12 13.23
N ILE A 244 9.69 -0.81 12.44
CA ILE A 244 10.39 -2.05 12.85
C ILE A 244 11.87 -2.06 12.45
N GLY A 245 12.34 -1.07 11.69
CA GLY A 245 13.73 -0.97 11.24
C GLY A 245 14.70 -0.71 12.39
N LYS A 246 15.96 -1.07 12.18
CA LYS A 246 17.05 -0.88 13.16
C LYS A 246 17.58 0.56 13.18
N HIS A 247 17.31 1.36 12.14
CA HIS A 247 17.87 2.69 11.92
C HIS A 247 16.81 3.76 11.64
N PRO A 248 15.75 3.91 12.49
CA PRO A 248 14.61 4.78 12.19
C PRO A 248 15.00 6.27 12.12
N VAL A 249 15.91 6.73 12.96
CA VAL A 249 16.36 8.14 13.00
C VAL A 249 17.18 8.49 11.77
N GLU A 250 18.10 7.59 11.39
CA GLU A 250 18.92 7.73 10.19
C GLU A 250 18.04 7.71 8.93
N ALA A 251 17.06 6.80 8.85
CA ALA A 251 16.13 6.72 7.74
C ALA A 251 15.35 8.04 7.56
N MET A 252 14.78 8.56 8.64
CA MET A 252 14.10 9.86 8.61
C MET A 252 15.06 11.00 8.23
N THR A 253 16.30 10.95 8.70
CA THR A 253 17.32 11.95 8.36
C THR A 253 17.67 11.94 6.88
N TYR A 254 17.85 10.75 6.28
CA TYR A 254 18.11 10.61 4.84
C TYR A 254 16.92 11.08 4.02
N LEU A 255 15.69 10.67 4.38
CA LEU A 255 14.47 11.13 3.73
C LEU A 255 14.41 12.65 3.70
N ALA A 256 14.51 13.29 4.86
CA ALA A 256 14.38 14.73 5.01
C ALA A 256 15.49 15.52 4.27
N LYS A 257 16.74 15.05 4.34
CA LYS A 257 17.87 15.72 3.65
C LYS A 257 17.74 15.58 2.14
N THR A 258 17.38 14.41 1.62
CA THR A 258 17.19 14.17 0.19
C THR A 258 16.03 15.01 -0.36
N ALA A 259 14.90 15.03 0.35
CA ALA A 259 13.75 15.85 -0.05
C ALA A 259 14.09 17.34 -0.11
N ARG A 260 14.78 17.88 0.90
CA ARG A 260 15.22 19.29 0.90
C ARG A 260 16.20 19.60 -0.22
N CYS A 261 17.10 18.68 -0.56
CA CYS A 261 18.01 18.82 -1.69
C CYS A 261 17.21 18.96 -2.99
N ALA A 262 16.28 18.04 -3.24
CA ALA A 262 15.43 18.08 -4.42
C ALA A 262 14.59 19.35 -4.54
N MET A 263 14.02 19.82 -3.41
CA MET A 263 13.23 21.08 -3.39
C MET A 263 14.08 22.28 -3.79
N ARG A 264 15.29 22.40 -3.22
CA ARG A 264 16.21 23.50 -3.56
C ARG A 264 16.62 23.46 -5.03
N ASP A 265 16.97 22.28 -5.54
CA ASP A 265 17.39 22.12 -6.93
C ASP A 265 16.22 22.45 -7.90
N MET A 266 14.95 22.16 -7.51
CA MET A 266 13.76 22.58 -8.27
C MET A 266 13.62 24.11 -8.30
N GLU A 267 13.81 24.81 -7.18
CA GLU A 267 13.76 26.28 -7.11
C GLU A 267 14.84 26.91 -8.01
N GLU A 268 16.06 26.37 -7.98
CA GLU A 268 17.15 26.83 -8.83
C GLU A 268 16.87 26.63 -10.34
N MET A 269 16.29 25.48 -10.72
CA MET A 269 15.91 25.21 -12.12
C MET A 269 14.81 26.18 -12.61
N GLN A 270 13.78 26.44 -11.81
CA GLN A 270 12.72 27.38 -12.15
C GLN A 270 13.24 28.81 -12.36
N THR A 271 14.16 29.25 -11.49
CA THR A 271 14.77 30.57 -11.61
C THR A 271 15.61 30.72 -12.90
N GLN A 272 16.23 29.62 -13.38
CA GLN A 272 17.00 29.61 -14.62
C GLN A 272 16.13 29.61 -15.89
N GLU A 273 14.92 29.05 -15.84
CA GLU A 273 13.97 29.06 -16.96
C GLU A 273 13.27 30.42 -17.15
N GLU A 274 13.21 31.25 -16.10
CA GLU A 274 12.61 32.57 -16.14
C GLU A 274 13.60 33.70 -16.57
N THR A 275 14.89 33.36 -16.74
CA THR A 275 15.97 34.30 -17.11
C THR A 275 16.39 34.10 -18.54
#